data_91b50650b60f77501b49a37ddfab6392
#
_entry.id   91b50650b60f77501b49a37ddfab6392
#
_cell.length_a   1.000
_cell.length_b   1.000
_cell.length_c   1.000
_cell.angle_alpha   90.00
_cell.angle_beta   90.00
_cell.angle_gamma   90.00
#
_symmetry.space_group_name_H-M   'P 1'
#
loop_
_entity.id
_entity.type
_entity.pdbx_description
1 polymer ?
#
loop_
_entity_poly.entity_id
_entity_poly.type
_entity_poly.pdbx_seq_one_letter_code
_entity_poly.pdbx_strand_id
1 'polypeptide(L)'
;MRDFFAAGGVPTRSAGDALALRAPGPPTREMTRILGLYDLAELDRLEQFYEGGRFWISLDPEAGLDSELEQRGFTANDAWQKFERGVEPHPAATALRIGEADDRLGRVFAEAYGLSPSTFATGWISAVVGRDGWHAFAAFDGDEPVATGALYAVDDSGWLGLAGTLPSHRGCGAQSAILAARIDRARELGLRRLVTETGTPRDGIPGPSYRNIVRSGFEPVYLRPNYAAPA
;
A
#
# COMPACT_ATOMS: atom_id res chain seq x y z
N MET A 1 2.10 11.28 5.49
CA MET A 1 2.82 10.10 4.92
C MET A 1 4.30 10.08 5.31
N ARG A 2 5.06 11.18 5.14
CA ARG A 2 6.48 11.27 5.52
C ARG A 2 6.75 10.82 6.96
N ASP A 3 6.03 11.36 7.94
CA ASP A 3 6.21 11.06 9.36
C ASP A 3 5.88 9.60 9.69
N PHE A 4 4.96 9.01 8.94
CA PHE A 4 4.66 7.59 9.05
C PHE A 4 5.85 6.72 8.66
N PHE A 5 6.47 6.95 7.51
CA PHE A 5 7.66 6.19 7.10
C PHE A 5 8.84 6.42 8.04
N ALA A 6 9.08 7.67 8.44
CA ALA A 6 10.15 8.03 9.35
C ALA A 6 10.00 7.33 10.73
N ALA A 7 8.78 7.29 11.27
CA ALA A 7 8.53 6.62 12.56
C ALA A 7 8.67 5.09 12.47
N GLY A 8 8.44 4.50 11.29
CA GLY A 8 8.72 3.10 11.03
C GLY A 8 10.20 2.79 10.73
N GLY A 9 11.08 3.79 10.85
CA GLY A 9 12.52 3.62 10.59
C GLY A 9 12.88 3.57 9.10
N VAL A 10 11.98 3.99 8.20
CA VAL A 10 12.29 4.12 6.76
C VAL A 10 12.95 5.47 6.53
N PRO A 11 14.23 5.54 6.13
CA PRO A 11 14.85 6.77 5.70
C PRO A 11 14.03 7.47 4.60
N THR A 12 13.81 8.76 4.77
CA THR A 12 13.04 9.58 3.83
C THR A 12 13.78 10.87 3.48
N ARG A 13 13.57 11.38 2.27
CA ARG A 13 14.02 12.69 1.83
C ARG A 13 12.93 13.33 0.99
N SER A 14 12.70 14.64 1.16
CA SER A 14 11.75 15.39 0.33
C SER A 14 12.45 16.45 -0.51
N ALA A 15 11.91 16.72 -1.69
CA ALA A 15 12.24 17.87 -2.52
C ALA A 15 10.93 18.34 -3.17
N GLY A 16 10.48 19.57 -2.83
CA GLY A 16 9.14 20.02 -3.22
C GLY A 16 8.06 19.06 -2.70
N ASP A 17 7.21 18.61 -3.62
CA ASP A 17 6.14 17.64 -3.33
C ASP A 17 6.62 16.19 -3.37
N ALA A 18 7.80 15.94 -3.94
CA ALA A 18 8.35 14.61 -4.06
C ALA A 18 8.88 14.07 -2.72
N LEU A 19 8.59 12.80 -2.47
CA LEU A 19 9.04 12.05 -1.30
C LEU A 19 9.79 10.80 -1.74
N ALA A 20 11.09 10.76 -1.44
CA ALA A 20 11.94 9.59 -1.61
C ALA A 20 11.91 8.70 -0.35
N LEU A 21 11.78 7.41 -0.56
CA LEU A 21 11.83 6.35 0.45
C LEU A 21 12.99 5.43 0.13
N ARG A 22 13.79 5.04 1.13
CA ARG A 22 14.88 4.06 0.99
C ARG A 22 14.82 3.07 2.14
N ALA A 23 14.18 1.93 1.93
CA ALA A 23 14.14 0.88 2.93
C ALA A 23 15.55 0.31 3.20
N PRO A 24 15.87 -0.07 4.43
CA PRO A 24 17.04 -0.86 4.72
C PRO A 24 16.94 -2.26 4.08
N GLY A 25 18.02 -2.73 3.49
CA GLY A 25 18.10 -4.05 2.85
C GLY A 25 17.90 -4.01 1.33
N PRO A 26 17.61 -5.16 0.71
CA PRO A 26 17.43 -5.23 -0.74
C PRO A 26 16.31 -4.29 -1.20
N PRO A 27 16.53 -3.48 -2.25
CA PRO A 27 15.56 -2.52 -2.70
C PRO A 27 14.31 -3.21 -3.26
N THR A 28 13.14 -2.77 -2.83
CA THR A 28 11.86 -3.15 -3.41
C THR A 28 11.13 -1.91 -3.91
N ARG A 29 10.37 -2.05 -4.97
CA ARG A 29 9.61 -0.92 -5.56
C ARG A 29 8.58 -0.32 -4.60
N GLU A 30 8.13 -1.09 -3.62
CA GLU A 30 7.16 -0.61 -2.62
C GLU A 30 7.81 0.30 -1.59
N MET A 31 9.09 0.07 -1.29
CA MET A 31 9.78 0.68 -0.14
C MET A 31 11.05 1.46 -0.49
N THR A 32 11.47 1.42 -1.76
CA THR A 32 12.67 2.14 -2.24
C THR A 32 12.27 2.89 -3.51
N ARG A 33 11.54 3.98 -3.32
CA ARG A 33 10.92 4.71 -4.43
C ARG A 33 10.70 6.19 -4.16
N ILE A 34 10.44 6.93 -5.23
CA ILE A 34 9.96 8.31 -5.20
C ILE A 34 8.46 8.33 -5.47
N LEU A 35 7.75 9.13 -4.69
CA LEU A 35 6.32 9.41 -4.81
C LEU A 35 6.11 10.91 -5.00
N GLY A 36 5.06 11.32 -5.72
CA GLY A 36 4.68 12.74 -5.86
C GLY A 36 5.69 13.56 -6.66
N LEU A 37 6.33 12.95 -7.66
CA LEU A 37 7.25 13.63 -8.57
C LEU A 37 6.46 14.35 -9.66
N TYR A 38 6.57 15.68 -9.71
CA TYR A 38 5.96 16.53 -10.73
C TYR A 38 6.97 17.42 -11.46
N ASP A 39 8.23 17.46 -10.99
CA ASP A 39 9.31 18.24 -11.58
C ASP A 39 10.62 17.44 -11.58
N LEU A 40 11.29 17.39 -12.73
CA LEU A 40 12.58 16.71 -12.87
C LEU A 40 13.70 17.35 -12.02
N ALA A 41 13.59 18.63 -11.68
CA ALA A 41 14.52 19.27 -10.76
C ALA A 41 14.42 18.69 -9.33
N GLU A 42 13.25 18.14 -8.95
CA GLU A 42 13.09 17.40 -7.68
C GLU A 42 13.78 16.04 -7.75
N LEU A 43 13.68 15.36 -8.89
CA LEU A 43 14.39 14.10 -9.14
C LEU A 43 15.90 14.28 -9.01
N ASP A 44 16.48 15.28 -9.65
CA ASP A 44 17.92 15.60 -9.59
C ASP A 44 18.44 15.77 -8.15
N ARG A 45 17.60 16.31 -7.25
CA ARG A 45 17.92 16.48 -5.83
C ARG A 45 17.78 15.19 -5.02
N LEU A 46 16.92 14.26 -5.46
CA LEU A 46 16.59 13.04 -4.73
C LEU A 46 17.43 11.83 -5.17
N GLU A 47 17.95 11.79 -6.38
CA GLU A 47 18.74 10.66 -6.88
C GLU A 47 19.94 10.32 -5.99
N GLN A 48 20.65 11.33 -5.49
CA GLN A 48 21.78 11.14 -4.58
C GLN A 48 21.41 10.43 -3.27
N PHE A 49 20.14 10.48 -2.87
CA PHE A 49 19.66 9.79 -1.68
C PHE A 49 19.78 8.26 -1.79
N TYR A 50 19.79 7.74 -2.99
CA TYR A 50 19.91 6.30 -3.27
C TYR A 50 21.37 5.81 -3.42
N GLU A 51 22.35 6.75 -3.39
CA GLU A 51 23.80 6.42 -3.42
C GLU A 51 24.17 5.51 -4.60
N GLY A 52 23.55 5.72 -5.76
CA GLY A 52 23.74 4.87 -6.95
C GLY A 52 23.04 3.50 -6.87
N GLY A 53 22.28 3.24 -5.81
CA GLY A 53 21.49 2.02 -5.68
C GLY A 53 20.20 2.08 -6.50
N ARG A 54 19.63 0.92 -6.76
CA ARG A 54 18.37 0.78 -7.50
C ARG A 54 17.20 1.38 -6.75
N PHE A 55 16.38 2.16 -7.45
CA PHE A 55 15.11 2.70 -6.94
C PHE A 55 14.05 2.76 -8.05
N TRP A 56 12.84 3.12 -7.69
CA TRP A 56 11.72 3.28 -8.61
C TRP A 56 11.07 4.66 -8.45
N ILE A 57 10.37 5.08 -9.47
CA ILE A 57 9.48 6.24 -9.43
C ILE A 57 8.07 5.71 -9.64
N SER A 58 7.18 5.94 -8.66
CA SER A 58 5.75 5.70 -8.83
C SER A 58 5.13 7.00 -9.33
N LEU A 59 5.04 7.12 -10.66
CA LEU A 59 4.66 8.36 -11.33
C LEU A 59 3.14 8.55 -11.30
N ASP A 60 2.71 9.75 -10.95
CA ASP A 60 1.33 10.16 -11.17
C ASP A 60 1.14 10.40 -12.68
N PRO A 61 0.09 9.82 -13.32
CA PRO A 61 -0.14 10.04 -14.76
C PRO A 61 -0.32 11.51 -15.14
N GLU A 62 -0.82 12.33 -14.23
CA GLU A 62 -0.99 13.77 -14.45
C GLU A 62 0.34 14.55 -14.43
N ALA A 63 1.42 13.96 -13.95
CA ALA A 63 2.73 14.60 -13.96
C ALA A 63 3.29 14.79 -15.38
N GLY A 64 2.92 13.91 -16.32
CA GLY A 64 3.30 14.02 -17.75
C GLY A 64 4.80 13.90 -18.00
N LEU A 65 5.55 13.20 -17.12
CA LEU A 65 7.01 13.07 -17.19
C LEU A 65 7.49 11.77 -17.84
N ASP A 66 6.61 10.99 -18.43
CA ASP A 66 6.92 9.65 -18.97
C ASP A 66 8.07 9.72 -20.00
N SER A 67 7.95 10.58 -20.99
CA SER A 67 8.95 10.73 -22.06
C SER A 67 10.30 11.20 -21.56
N GLU A 68 10.32 12.13 -20.61
CA GLU A 68 11.54 12.67 -20.03
C GLU A 68 12.26 11.63 -19.14
N LEU A 69 11.50 10.80 -18.40
CA LEU A 69 12.08 9.71 -17.64
C LEU A 69 12.70 8.64 -18.56
N GLU A 70 12.03 8.30 -19.65
CA GLU A 70 12.57 7.36 -20.65
C GLU A 70 13.85 7.91 -21.32
N GLN A 71 13.89 9.21 -21.65
CA GLN A 71 15.10 9.85 -22.18
C GLN A 71 16.26 9.85 -21.18
N ARG A 72 15.98 9.84 -19.88
CA ARG A 72 16.99 9.70 -18.81
C ARG A 72 17.37 8.22 -18.53
N GLY A 73 16.84 7.29 -19.30
CA GLY A 73 17.16 5.85 -19.18
C GLY A 73 16.33 5.11 -18.14
N PHE A 74 15.30 5.73 -17.56
CA PHE A 74 14.34 5.01 -16.74
C PHE A 74 13.50 4.09 -17.62
N THR A 75 13.21 2.90 -17.11
CA THR A 75 12.40 1.92 -17.85
C THR A 75 11.07 1.70 -17.16
N ALA A 76 9.98 1.84 -17.94
CA ALA A 76 8.66 1.46 -17.47
C ALA A 76 8.65 -0.03 -17.07
N ASN A 77 8.19 -0.31 -15.88
CA ASN A 77 8.10 -1.65 -15.34
C ASN A 77 6.63 -2.08 -15.33
N ASP A 78 6.09 -2.39 -14.17
CA ASP A 78 4.66 -2.65 -14.03
C ASP A 78 3.93 -1.38 -13.53
N ALA A 79 2.63 -1.50 -13.38
CA ALA A 79 1.80 -0.43 -12.86
C ALA A 79 0.94 -0.90 -11.68
N TRP A 80 0.48 0.06 -10.89
CA TRP A 80 -0.54 -0.15 -9.89
C TRP A 80 -1.87 0.36 -10.42
N GLN A 81 -2.88 -0.51 -10.43
CA GLN A 81 -4.25 -0.06 -10.64
C GLN A 81 -4.74 0.64 -9.40
N LYS A 82 -5.15 1.89 -9.54
CA LYS A 82 -5.83 2.66 -8.51
C LYS A 82 -7.33 2.45 -8.60
N PHE A 83 -7.96 2.35 -7.43
CA PHE A 83 -9.39 2.13 -7.29
C PHE A 83 -9.97 3.12 -6.32
N GLU A 84 -11.24 3.43 -6.55
CA GLU A 84 -12.02 4.33 -5.72
C GLU A 84 -13.43 3.81 -5.49
N ARG A 85 -14.03 4.18 -4.35
CA ARG A 85 -15.45 4.02 -4.05
C ARG A 85 -15.89 5.05 -3.01
N GLY A 86 -17.20 5.18 -2.83
CA GLY A 86 -17.79 5.78 -1.65
C GLY A 86 -17.70 4.88 -0.42
N VAL A 87 -18.43 5.24 0.61
CA VAL A 87 -18.44 4.52 1.90
C VAL A 87 -19.71 3.66 2.11
N GLU A 88 -20.45 3.35 1.06
CA GLU A 88 -21.64 2.50 1.15
C GLU A 88 -21.28 1.15 1.79
N PRO A 89 -22.16 0.57 2.62
CA PRO A 89 -21.88 -0.70 3.27
C PRO A 89 -21.53 -1.81 2.30
N HIS A 90 -20.59 -2.65 2.67
CA HIS A 90 -20.23 -3.85 1.90
C HIS A 90 -20.49 -5.08 2.76
N PRO A 91 -21.48 -5.93 2.42
CA PRO A 91 -21.73 -7.15 3.17
C PRO A 91 -20.60 -8.16 2.90
N ALA A 92 -20.10 -8.76 3.98
CA ALA A 92 -19.12 -9.82 3.90
C ALA A 92 -19.39 -10.86 5.00
N ALA A 93 -19.03 -12.11 4.72
CA ALA A 93 -19.18 -13.21 5.66
C ALA A 93 -17.87 -13.98 5.79
N THR A 94 -17.55 -14.34 7.04
CA THR A 94 -16.46 -15.23 7.40
C THR A 94 -16.78 -15.89 8.74
N ALA A 95 -16.21 -17.04 9.00
CA ALA A 95 -16.27 -17.68 10.34
C ALA A 95 -15.21 -17.09 11.29
N LEU A 96 -14.27 -16.28 10.79
CA LEU A 96 -13.22 -15.67 11.59
C LEU A 96 -13.77 -14.46 12.36
N ARG A 97 -13.23 -14.22 13.56
CA ARG A 97 -13.51 -13.01 14.32
C ARG A 97 -12.75 -11.83 13.70
N ILE A 98 -13.47 -10.77 13.38
CA ILE A 98 -12.84 -9.51 12.92
C ILE A 98 -12.72 -8.56 14.12
N GLY A 99 -11.55 -7.95 14.27
CA GLY A 99 -11.29 -7.02 15.36
C GLY A 99 -10.11 -6.09 15.05
N GLU A 100 -9.81 -5.21 15.98
CA GLU A 100 -8.63 -4.36 15.91
C GLU A 100 -7.37 -5.22 15.90
N ALA A 101 -6.40 -4.82 15.08
CA ALA A 101 -5.11 -5.50 15.02
C ALA A 101 -4.23 -5.09 16.19
N ASP A 102 -3.33 -5.97 16.56
CA ASP A 102 -2.27 -5.73 17.54
C ASP A 102 -0.87 -5.67 16.88
N ASP A 103 0.17 -5.68 17.68
CA ASP A 103 1.58 -5.60 17.25
C ASP A 103 2.02 -6.77 16.35
N ARG A 104 1.24 -7.86 16.28
CA ARG A 104 1.47 -9.01 15.39
C ARG A 104 1.12 -8.72 13.92
N LEU A 105 0.48 -7.58 13.62
CA LEU A 105 0.04 -7.20 12.25
C LEU A 105 1.19 -7.29 11.25
N GLY A 106 2.36 -6.77 11.58
CA GLY A 106 3.51 -6.79 10.69
C GLY A 106 4.02 -8.20 10.39
N ARG A 107 4.01 -9.10 11.38
CA ARG A 107 4.36 -10.51 11.20
C ARG A 107 3.40 -11.20 10.22
N VAL A 108 2.10 -11.05 10.43
CA VAL A 108 1.07 -11.65 9.56
C VAL A 108 1.20 -11.12 8.13
N PHE A 109 1.42 -9.82 7.97
CA PHE A 109 1.63 -9.23 6.66
C PHE A 109 2.87 -9.81 5.96
N ALA A 110 4.01 -9.83 6.65
CA ALA A 110 5.26 -10.37 6.08
C ALA A 110 5.10 -11.82 5.64
N GLU A 111 4.52 -12.67 6.48
CA GLU A 111 4.28 -14.08 6.18
C GLU A 111 3.29 -14.26 5.03
N ALA A 112 2.23 -13.46 4.96
CA ALA A 112 1.24 -13.49 3.87
C ALA A 112 1.87 -13.25 2.49
N TYR A 113 2.95 -12.46 2.45
CA TYR A 113 3.70 -12.13 1.23
C TYR A 113 4.98 -12.94 1.05
N GLY A 114 5.26 -13.91 1.94
CA GLY A 114 6.50 -14.71 1.89
C GLY A 114 7.75 -13.87 2.11
N LEU A 115 7.61 -12.72 2.76
CA LEU A 115 8.74 -11.88 3.12
C LEU A 115 9.46 -12.49 4.33
N SER A 116 10.78 -12.37 4.36
CA SER A 116 11.53 -12.72 5.56
C SER A 116 10.99 -11.88 6.74
N PRO A 117 10.75 -12.47 7.91
CA PRO A 117 10.36 -11.73 9.09
C PRO A 117 11.53 -10.92 9.66
N SER A 118 12.21 -10.17 8.78
CA SER A 118 13.20 -9.20 9.24
C SER A 118 12.50 -8.20 10.14
N THR A 119 13.09 -7.89 11.26
CA THR A 119 12.58 -6.93 12.24
C THR A 119 12.16 -5.59 11.63
N PHE A 120 12.76 -5.21 10.49
CA PHE A 120 12.42 -3.98 9.79
C PHE A 120 11.02 -4.03 9.15
N ALA A 121 10.72 -5.03 8.32
CA ALA A 121 9.43 -5.10 7.63
C ALA A 121 8.27 -5.30 8.62
N THR A 122 8.46 -6.16 9.63
CA THR A 122 7.44 -6.40 10.66
C THR A 122 7.24 -5.18 11.55
N GLY A 123 8.31 -4.54 12.02
CA GLY A 123 8.24 -3.37 12.89
C GLY A 123 7.60 -2.17 12.21
N TRP A 124 7.96 -1.91 10.95
CA TRP A 124 7.40 -0.81 10.18
C TRP A 124 5.88 -0.95 9.97
N ILE A 125 5.41 -2.14 9.61
CA ILE A 125 3.98 -2.38 9.37
C ILE A 125 3.21 -2.37 10.69
N SER A 126 3.74 -2.95 11.76
CA SER A 126 3.13 -2.89 13.09
C SER A 126 3.07 -1.47 13.66
N ALA A 127 3.93 -0.56 13.22
CA ALA A 127 3.96 0.83 13.67
C ALA A 127 2.69 1.64 13.32
N VAL A 128 1.76 1.09 12.51
CA VAL A 128 0.45 1.72 12.25
C VAL A 128 -0.55 1.49 13.39
N VAL A 129 -0.33 0.46 14.21
CA VAL A 129 -1.24 0.10 15.31
C VAL A 129 -1.21 1.19 16.38
N GLY A 130 -2.39 1.71 16.72
CA GLY A 130 -2.55 2.77 17.73
C GLY A 130 -2.04 4.16 17.31
N ARG A 131 -1.70 4.36 16.02
CA ARG A 131 -1.21 5.63 15.52
C ARG A 131 -2.35 6.49 14.98
N ASP A 132 -2.28 7.80 15.20
CA ASP A 132 -3.27 8.76 14.73
C ASP A 132 -3.53 8.64 13.22
N GLY A 133 -4.81 8.66 12.87
CA GLY A 133 -5.30 8.48 11.50
C GLY A 133 -5.27 7.04 10.99
N TRP A 134 -4.65 6.11 11.70
CA TRP A 134 -4.60 4.71 11.32
C TRP A 134 -5.58 3.85 12.10
N HIS A 135 -6.30 2.99 11.38
CA HIS A 135 -7.21 1.99 11.92
C HIS A 135 -6.84 0.64 11.32
N ALA A 136 -6.20 -0.18 12.12
CA ALA A 136 -5.69 -1.49 11.71
C ALA A 136 -6.63 -2.59 12.18
N PHE A 137 -6.93 -3.55 11.29
CA PHE A 137 -7.83 -4.68 11.54
C PHE A 137 -7.14 -6.00 11.27
N ALA A 138 -7.56 -7.02 11.99
CA ALA A 138 -7.17 -8.40 11.76
C ALA A 138 -8.38 -9.32 11.76
N ALA A 139 -8.25 -10.44 11.04
CA ALA A 139 -9.12 -11.59 11.22
C ALA A 139 -8.38 -12.60 12.09
N PHE A 140 -9.09 -13.16 13.07
CA PHE A 140 -8.55 -14.07 14.07
C PHE A 140 -9.19 -15.46 13.93
N ASP A 141 -8.35 -16.48 13.95
CA ASP A 141 -8.77 -17.88 14.18
C ASP A 141 -8.41 -18.21 15.63
N GLY A 142 -9.44 -18.31 16.49
CA GLY A 142 -9.23 -18.23 17.94
C GLY A 142 -8.59 -16.90 18.33
N ASP A 143 -7.41 -16.95 18.94
CA ASP A 143 -6.63 -15.78 19.33
C ASP A 143 -5.49 -15.42 18.36
N GLU A 144 -5.30 -16.22 17.30
CA GLU A 144 -4.23 -15.99 16.33
C GLU A 144 -4.70 -15.12 15.16
N PRO A 145 -4.02 -13.99 14.86
CA PRO A 145 -4.31 -13.18 13.69
C PRO A 145 -3.81 -13.91 12.44
N VAL A 146 -4.70 -14.10 11.47
CA VAL A 146 -4.44 -14.85 10.23
C VAL A 146 -4.59 -14.00 8.97
N ALA A 147 -5.15 -12.82 9.09
CA ALA A 147 -5.21 -11.84 8.01
C ALA A 147 -5.21 -10.41 8.58
N THR A 148 -4.79 -9.46 7.76
CA THR A 148 -4.61 -8.05 8.14
C THR A 148 -5.14 -7.11 7.08
N GLY A 149 -5.40 -5.87 7.48
CA GLY A 149 -5.65 -4.73 6.63
C GLY A 149 -5.76 -3.46 7.44
N ALA A 150 -5.37 -2.32 6.87
CA ALA A 150 -5.45 -1.03 7.54
C ALA A 150 -6.17 0.01 6.70
N LEU A 151 -6.79 0.97 7.37
CA LEU A 151 -7.34 2.20 6.84
C LEU A 151 -6.50 3.35 7.39
N TYR A 152 -6.05 4.25 6.51
CA TYR A 152 -5.49 5.54 6.90
C TYR A 152 -6.47 6.64 6.51
N ALA A 153 -6.95 7.36 7.51
CA ALA A 153 -7.90 8.45 7.35
C ALA A 153 -7.15 9.80 7.25
N VAL A 154 -7.49 10.59 6.25
CA VAL A 154 -6.97 11.95 6.06
C VAL A 154 -8.06 12.80 5.41
N ASP A 155 -8.36 13.95 6.00
CA ASP A 155 -9.43 14.84 5.58
C ASP A 155 -10.77 14.07 5.47
N ASP A 156 -11.39 14.05 4.29
CA ASP A 156 -12.61 13.30 4.00
C ASP A 156 -12.37 11.97 3.26
N SER A 157 -11.13 11.54 3.15
CA SER A 157 -10.70 10.40 2.36
C SER A 157 -10.00 9.32 3.20
N GLY A 158 -10.13 8.06 2.79
CA GLY A 158 -9.45 6.92 3.41
C GLY A 158 -8.65 6.09 2.41
N TRP A 159 -7.39 5.84 2.72
CA TRP A 159 -6.56 4.88 1.98
C TRP A 159 -6.62 3.51 2.65
N LEU A 160 -6.95 2.47 1.87
CA LEU A 160 -6.98 1.10 2.35
C LEU A 160 -5.76 0.34 1.84
N GLY A 161 -4.95 -0.15 2.78
CA GLY A 161 -3.72 -0.87 2.47
C GLY A 161 -3.36 -1.92 3.50
N LEU A 162 -2.12 -2.38 3.46
CA LEU A 162 -1.54 -3.37 4.38
C LEU A 162 -2.37 -4.65 4.50
N ALA A 163 -2.99 -5.08 3.40
CA ALA A 163 -3.88 -6.23 3.34
C ALA A 163 -3.09 -7.50 3.00
N GLY A 164 -3.19 -8.51 3.85
CA GLY A 164 -2.57 -9.81 3.65
C GLY A 164 -3.35 -10.92 4.33
N THR A 165 -3.26 -12.16 3.83
CA THR A 165 -3.87 -13.35 4.44
C THR A 165 -2.87 -14.49 4.38
N LEU A 166 -2.65 -15.15 5.52
CA LEU A 166 -1.79 -16.32 5.60
C LEU A 166 -2.23 -17.38 4.58
N PRO A 167 -1.30 -18.07 3.92
CA PRO A 167 -1.62 -19.05 2.90
C PRO A 167 -2.66 -20.11 3.36
N SER A 168 -2.56 -20.55 4.60
CA SER A 168 -3.46 -21.52 5.23
C SER A 168 -4.91 -21.04 5.39
N HIS A 169 -5.15 -19.72 5.37
CA HIS A 169 -6.46 -19.10 5.59
C HIS A 169 -6.98 -18.34 4.36
N ARG A 170 -6.42 -18.61 3.18
CA ARG A 170 -6.93 -18.04 1.94
C ARG A 170 -8.26 -18.72 1.55
N GLY A 171 -9.14 -17.94 0.92
CA GLY A 171 -10.45 -18.46 0.47
C GLY A 171 -11.55 -18.53 1.53
N CYS A 172 -11.27 -18.18 2.80
CA CYS A 172 -12.25 -18.21 3.90
C CYS A 172 -13.01 -16.89 4.13
N GLY A 173 -12.93 -15.93 3.20
CA GLY A 173 -13.63 -14.64 3.30
C GLY A 173 -12.93 -13.57 4.16
N ALA A 174 -11.78 -13.86 4.77
CA ALA A 174 -11.07 -12.96 5.69
C ALA A 174 -10.86 -11.56 5.11
N GLN A 175 -10.34 -11.46 3.87
CA GLN A 175 -10.08 -10.16 3.25
C GLN A 175 -11.34 -9.36 2.95
N SER A 176 -12.42 -10.01 2.52
CA SER A 176 -13.71 -9.34 2.31
C SER A 176 -14.27 -8.79 3.61
N ALA A 177 -14.16 -9.56 4.70
CA ALA A 177 -14.64 -9.13 6.02
C ALA A 177 -13.80 -7.99 6.61
N ILE A 178 -12.45 -8.05 6.49
CA ILE A 178 -11.58 -6.94 6.88
C ILE A 178 -11.87 -5.70 6.03
N LEU A 179 -12.17 -5.87 4.74
CA LEU A 179 -12.51 -4.75 3.86
C LEU A 179 -13.83 -4.10 4.29
N ALA A 180 -14.84 -4.91 4.63
CA ALA A 180 -16.10 -4.42 5.18
C ALA A 180 -15.89 -3.65 6.49
N ALA A 181 -15.11 -4.18 7.43
CA ALA A 181 -14.81 -3.50 8.69
C ALA A 181 -14.12 -2.14 8.49
N ARG A 182 -13.21 -2.05 7.52
CA ARG A 182 -12.55 -0.77 7.17
C ARG A 182 -13.51 0.23 6.53
N ILE A 183 -14.45 -0.23 5.70
CA ILE A 183 -15.50 0.61 5.11
C ILE A 183 -16.44 1.12 6.20
N ASP A 184 -16.86 0.25 7.12
CA ASP A 184 -17.71 0.66 8.25
C ASP A 184 -17.01 1.67 9.15
N ARG A 185 -15.72 1.46 9.43
CA ARG A 185 -14.93 2.44 10.19
C ARG A 185 -14.81 3.78 9.47
N ALA A 186 -14.62 3.77 8.16
CA ALA A 186 -14.58 5.00 7.37
C ALA A 186 -15.91 5.78 7.45
N ARG A 187 -17.03 5.07 7.45
CA ARG A 187 -18.37 5.68 7.63
C ARG A 187 -18.53 6.32 9.02
N GLU A 188 -18.09 5.61 10.07
CA GLU A 188 -18.12 6.13 11.44
C GLU A 188 -17.27 7.41 11.58
N LEU A 189 -16.15 7.49 10.86
CA LEU A 189 -15.29 8.68 10.82
C LEU A 189 -15.83 9.82 9.93
N GLY A 190 -16.93 9.60 9.21
CA GLY A 190 -17.51 10.59 8.31
C GLY A 190 -16.74 10.78 7.00
N LEU A 191 -15.87 9.83 6.63
CA LEU A 191 -15.18 9.88 5.35
C LEU A 191 -16.17 9.73 4.20
N ARG A 192 -15.79 10.24 3.03
CA ARG A 192 -16.66 10.22 1.84
C ARG A 192 -16.10 9.37 0.71
N ARG A 193 -14.78 9.23 0.67
CA ARG A 193 -14.05 8.62 -0.42
C ARG A 193 -13.06 7.59 0.13
N LEU A 194 -13.04 6.42 -0.49
CA LEU A 194 -12.08 5.37 -0.18
C LEU A 194 -11.26 5.04 -1.41
N VAL A 195 -9.95 4.95 -1.23
CA VAL A 195 -9.01 4.60 -2.29
C VAL A 195 -8.17 3.40 -1.89
N THR A 196 -7.84 2.57 -2.88
CA THR A 196 -6.93 1.44 -2.71
C THR A 196 -6.16 1.18 -3.99
N GLU A 197 -5.20 0.29 -3.94
CA GLU A 197 -4.41 -0.10 -5.10
C GLU A 197 -4.03 -1.56 -5.06
N THR A 198 -3.79 -2.14 -6.23
CA THR A 198 -3.16 -3.45 -6.38
C THR A 198 -2.44 -3.53 -7.73
N GLY A 199 -1.57 -4.53 -7.89
CA GLY A 199 -0.91 -4.78 -9.17
C GLY A 199 -1.92 -5.04 -10.29
N THR A 200 -1.54 -4.68 -11.51
CA THR A 200 -2.33 -4.92 -12.72
C THR A 200 -2.52 -6.41 -12.98
N PRO A 201 -3.58 -6.78 -13.74
CA PRO A 201 -3.74 -8.14 -14.22
C PRO A 201 -2.50 -8.63 -14.99
N ARG A 202 -2.04 -9.84 -14.71
CA ARG A 202 -0.98 -10.49 -15.48
C ARG A 202 -1.60 -11.27 -16.61
N ASP A 203 -1.13 -11.06 -17.83
CA ASP A 203 -1.68 -11.68 -19.05
C ASP A 203 -3.21 -11.52 -19.16
N GLY A 204 -3.73 -10.37 -18.72
CA GLY A 204 -5.15 -10.07 -18.70
C GLY A 204 -5.95 -10.76 -17.59
N ILE A 205 -5.30 -11.56 -16.72
CA ILE A 205 -5.97 -12.30 -15.64
C ILE A 205 -5.88 -11.53 -14.32
N PRO A 206 -7.01 -11.03 -13.76
CA PRO A 206 -7.01 -10.35 -12.48
C PRO A 206 -6.57 -11.27 -11.33
N GLY A 207 -5.65 -10.77 -10.51
CA GLY A 207 -5.24 -11.46 -9.29
C GLY A 207 -6.34 -11.49 -8.20
N PRO A 208 -6.15 -12.27 -7.12
CA PRO A 208 -7.14 -12.35 -6.04
C PRO A 208 -7.47 -11.00 -5.40
N SER A 209 -6.47 -10.16 -5.15
CA SER A 209 -6.67 -8.81 -4.58
C SER A 209 -7.53 -7.95 -5.50
N TYR A 210 -7.23 -7.92 -6.80
CA TYR A 210 -8.00 -7.19 -7.79
C TYR A 210 -9.48 -7.59 -7.77
N ARG A 211 -9.74 -8.91 -7.82
CA ARG A 211 -11.11 -9.44 -7.79
C ARG A 211 -11.85 -9.09 -6.49
N ASN A 212 -11.17 -9.12 -5.35
CA ASN A 212 -11.78 -8.75 -4.07
C ASN A 212 -12.14 -7.27 -4.02
N ILE A 213 -11.24 -6.39 -4.48
CA ILE A 213 -11.46 -4.95 -4.57
C ILE A 213 -12.68 -4.65 -5.42
N VAL A 214 -12.75 -5.18 -6.65
CA VAL A 214 -13.88 -4.96 -7.57
C VAL A 214 -15.19 -5.50 -6.99
N ARG A 215 -15.20 -6.72 -6.42
CA ARG A 215 -16.40 -7.28 -5.78
C ARG A 215 -16.90 -6.45 -4.59
N SER A 216 -16.01 -5.70 -3.97
CA SER A 216 -16.35 -4.81 -2.87
C SER A 216 -16.81 -3.42 -3.34
N GLY A 217 -17.13 -3.28 -4.62
CA GLY A 217 -17.70 -2.06 -5.19
C GLY A 217 -16.69 -0.95 -5.49
N PHE A 218 -15.39 -1.27 -5.48
CA PHE A 218 -14.40 -0.31 -5.96
C PHE A 218 -14.35 -0.32 -7.49
N GLU A 219 -14.23 0.87 -8.06
CA GLU A 219 -14.08 1.08 -9.49
C GLU A 219 -12.62 1.43 -9.83
N PRO A 220 -12.07 0.89 -10.92
CA PRO A 220 -10.74 1.27 -11.37
C PRO A 220 -10.76 2.72 -11.90
N VAL A 221 -9.80 3.53 -11.45
CA VAL A 221 -9.72 4.96 -11.84
C VAL A 221 -8.61 5.18 -12.84
N TYR A 222 -7.37 4.88 -12.46
CA TYR A 222 -6.21 5.06 -13.32
C TYR A 222 -5.10 4.05 -13.02
N LEU A 223 -4.20 3.90 -13.99
CA LEU A 223 -2.95 3.15 -13.82
C LEU A 223 -1.85 4.11 -13.40
N ARG A 224 -1.15 3.77 -12.32
CA ARG A 224 0.04 4.48 -11.88
C ARG A 224 1.27 3.69 -12.30
N PRO A 225 2.01 4.14 -13.33
CA PRO A 225 3.20 3.45 -13.79
C PRO A 225 4.34 3.53 -12.76
N ASN A 226 5.19 2.51 -12.77
CA ASN A 226 6.43 2.49 -12.02
C ASN A 226 7.60 2.46 -13.01
N TYR A 227 8.52 3.38 -12.83
CA TYR A 227 9.76 3.48 -13.61
C TYR A 227 10.92 2.99 -12.76
N ALA A 228 11.69 2.04 -13.27
CA ALA A 228 12.93 1.61 -12.65
C ALA A 228 14.08 2.54 -13.07
N ALA A 229 14.91 2.95 -12.11
CA ALA A 229 16.11 3.72 -12.39
C ALA A 229 17.08 2.90 -13.28
N PRO A 230 17.88 3.57 -14.13
CA PRO A 230 18.94 2.92 -14.90
C PRO A 230 19.89 2.16 -13.96
N ALA A 231 20.49 1.07 -14.48
CA ALA A 231 21.42 0.21 -13.74
C ALA A 231 22.79 0.86 -13.55
#